data_59fd6440b77f82fe2e455828a1150837
#
_entry.id   59fd6440b77f82fe2e455828a1150837
#
_cell.length_a   1.000
_cell.length_b   1.000
_cell.length_c   1.000
_cell.angle_alpha   90.00
_cell.angle_beta   90.00
_cell.angle_gamma   90.00
#
_symmetry.space_group_name_H-M   'P 1'
#
loop_
_entity.id
_entity.type
_entity.pdbx_description
1 polymer ?
#
loop_
_entity_poly.entity_id
_entity_poly.type
_entity_poly.pdbx_seq_one_letter_code
_entity_poly.pdbx_strand_id
1 'polypeptide(L)'
;MTILAQTTIPTIIPGPNKERETELQLSLKNVRQRILRSQTSSTKNQPQPVLVAVSKYKPAEDIAGCYNAGQRDFGENYVQELAEKAKKLPLDIRWHFIGTLQSNKAKILAAIPNLYCLQTLSSIRCATMLSTNRPEELPLLNVMLQVNTSGEDSKSGLSPLVASAPPAIQPAELYKLASHVIRNCPRLNLIGLMTIGSITESSKDDEGNNDFERLKETRDVLERLLVAEFSREEEGAQWGSGGKLLLSMGMSSDFEVAIRAGSDVVRVGTGIFGSRPTKA
;
A
#
# COMPACT_ATOMS: atom_id res chain seq x y z
N MET A 1 -35.32 19.20 -5.94
CA MET A 1 -34.17 20.12 -5.78
C MET A 1 -32.94 19.40 -6.32
N THR A 2 -32.52 19.76 -7.52
CA THR A 2 -31.39 19.12 -8.23
C THR A 2 -30.11 19.75 -7.69
N ILE A 3 -29.31 18.97 -6.98
CA ILE A 3 -28.00 19.40 -6.52
C ILE A 3 -27.06 19.37 -7.75
N LEU A 4 -26.77 20.56 -8.27
CA LEU A 4 -25.75 20.75 -9.30
C LEU A 4 -24.40 20.31 -8.72
N ALA A 5 -23.83 19.25 -9.29
CA ALA A 5 -22.46 18.86 -9.05
C ALA A 5 -21.56 20.05 -9.44
N GLN A 6 -20.98 20.70 -8.46
CA GLN A 6 -19.94 21.70 -8.68
C GLN A 6 -18.72 20.96 -9.29
N THR A 7 -18.53 21.17 -10.56
CA THR A 7 -17.29 20.83 -11.27
C THR A 7 -16.18 21.71 -10.68
N THR A 8 -15.49 21.21 -9.67
CA THR A 8 -14.29 21.86 -9.15
C THR A 8 -13.23 21.81 -10.25
N ILE A 9 -12.93 22.98 -10.81
CA ILE A 9 -11.75 23.19 -11.67
C ILE A 9 -10.56 22.72 -10.84
N PRO A 10 -9.69 21.80 -11.36
CA PRO A 10 -8.53 21.37 -10.62
C PRO A 10 -7.66 22.60 -10.32
N THR A 11 -7.56 22.95 -9.06
CA THR A 11 -6.68 24.02 -8.60
C THR A 11 -5.25 23.60 -8.95
N ILE A 12 -4.62 24.31 -9.88
CA ILE A 12 -3.20 24.11 -10.19
C ILE A 12 -2.43 24.53 -8.94
N ILE A 13 -1.83 23.54 -8.27
CA ILE A 13 -1.03 23.80 -7.10
C ILE A 13 0.35 24.25 -7.57
N PRO A 14 0.96 25.26 -6.91
CA PRO A 14 2.34 25.64 -7.21
C PRO A 14 3.24 24.41 -7.11
N GLY A 15 3.80 23.98 -8.23
CA GLY A 15 4.80 22.95 -8.32
C GLY A 15 6.18 23.46 -7.97
N PRO A 16 7.22 22.62 -8.07
CA PRO A 16 8.59 23.03 -7.93
C PRO A 16 8.99 23.97 -9.10
N ASN A 17 10.24 24.44 -9.10
CA ASN A 17 10.73 25.19 -10.24
C ASN A 17 10.63 24.35 -11.54
N LYS A 18 10.63 25.02 -12.69
CA LYS A 18 10.37 24.40 -14.01
C LYS A 18 11.35 23.26 -14.36
N GLU A 19 12.60 23.38 -13.97
CA GLU A 19 13.62 22.36 -14.20
C GLU A 19 13.30 21.09 -13.40
N ARG A 20 13.00 21.23 -12.10
CA ARG A 20 12.61 20.13 -11.23
C ARG A 20 11.29 19.50 -11.64
N GLU A 21 10.33 20.28 -12.08
CA GLU A 21 9.06 19.77 -12.60
C GLU A 21 9.29 18.88 -13.83
N THR A 22 10.12 19.32 -14.77
CA THR A 22 10.48 18.55 -15.96
C THR A 22 11.17 17.22 -15.60
N GLU A 23 12.11 17.25 -14.66
CA GLU A 23 12.80 16.07 -14.14
C GLU A 23 11.82 15.06 -13.55
N LEU A 24 10.91 15.52 -12.69
CA LEU A 24 9.90 14.66 -12.05
C LEU A 24 8.96 14.04 -13.08
N GLN A 25 8.49 14.81 -14.03
CA GLN A 25 7.60 14.32 -15.11
C GLN A 25 8.28 13.27 -15.96
N LEU A 26 9.56 13.47 -16.33
CA LEU A 26 10.33 12.51 -17.09
C LEU A 26 10.57 11.22 -16.30
N SER A 27 10.96 11.33 -15.04
CA SER A 27 11.20 10.20 -14.15
C SER A 27 9.91 9.37 -13.94
N LEU A 28 8.78 10.05 -13.69
CA LEU A 28 7.48 9.40 -13.54
C LEU A 28 7.05 8.67 -14.84
N LYS A 29 7.23 9.31 -15.99
CA LYS A 29 6.97 8.72 -17.30
C LYS A 29 7.81 7.46 -17.53
N ASN A 30 9.11 7.52 -17.21
CA ASN A 30 10.02 6.38 -17.34
C ASN A 30 9.58 5.21 -16.45
N VAL A 31 9.24 5.46 -15.18
CA VAL A 31 8.76 4.42 -14.28
C VAL A 31 7.46 3.79 -14.81
N ARG A 32 6.50 4.60 -15.24
CA ARG A 32 5.24 4.10 -15.82
C ARG A 32 5.48 3.23 -17.09
N GLN A 33 6.40 3.62 -17.93
CA GLN A 33 6.77 2.81 -19.12
C GLN A 33 7.42 1.48 -18.71
N ARG A 34 8.26 1.46 -17.71
CA ARG A 34 8.87 0.24 -17.17
C ARG A 34 7.82 -0.69 -16.58
N ILE A 35 6.85 -0.15 -15.83
CA ILE A 35 5.69 -0.92 -15.31
C ILE A 35 4.94 -1.59 -16.46
N LEU A 36 4.61 -0.86 -17.51
CA LEU A 36 3.90 -1.41 -18.69
C LEU A 36 4.69 -2.52 -19.40
N ARG A 37 6.00 -2.33 -19.55
CA ARG A 37 6.88 -3.32 -20.20
C ARG A 37 7.08 -4.59 -19.36
N SER A 38 6.96 -4.49 -18.05
CA SER A 38 7.17 -5.61 -17.13
C SER A 38 5.96 -6.56 -17.04
N GLN A 39 4.79 -6.17 -17.61
CA GLN A 39 3.64 -7.05 -17.69
C GLN A 39 3.90 -8.17 -18.70
N THR A 40 3.80 -9.42 -18.25
CA THR A 40 3.93 -10.63 -19.05
C THR A 40 2.59 -11.00 -19.70
N SER A 41 2.59 -11.99 -20.60
CA SER A 41 1.35 -12.50 -21.21
C SER A 41 0.35 -13.01 -20.16
N SER A 42 0.83 -13.55 -19.04
CA SER A 42 -0.01 -14.01 -17.92
C SER A 42 -0.58 -12.86 -17.09
N THR A 43 0.07 -11.69 -17.05
CA THR A 43 -0.37 -10.51 -16.29
C THR A 43 -1.05 -9.45 -17.14
N LYS A 44 -0.95 -9.51 -18.48
CA LYS A 44 -1.59 -8.52 -19.40
C LYS A 44 -3.11 -8.46 -19.30
N ASN A 45 -3.76 -9.54 -18.92
CA ASN A 45 -5.21 -9.59 -18.74
C ASN A 45 -5.65 -9.18 -17.32
N GLN A 46 -4.70 -8.85 -16.43
CA GLN A 46 -4.97 -8.33 -15.10
C GLN A 46 -4.99 -6.79 -15.12
N PRO A 47 -5.66 -6.13 -14.17
CA PRO A 47 -5.57 -4.68 -14.02
C PRO A 47 -4.10 -4.24 -13.92
N GLN A 48 -3.80 -3.07 -14.47
CA GLN A 48 -2.45 -2.52 -14.37
C GLN A 48 -2.07 -2.31 -12.89
N PRO A 49 -0.85 -2.72 -12.46
CA PRO A 49 -0.38 -2.48 -11.11
C PRO A 49 -0.43 -1.01 -10.73
N VAL A 50 -0.90 -0.72 -9.53
CA VAL A 50 -0.93 0.64 -8.99
C VAL A 50 0.48 1.08 -8.65
N LEU A 51 0.91 2.22 -9.21
CA LEU A 51 2.15 2.88 -8.83
C LEU A 51 1.91 3.79 -7.64
N VAL A 52 2.49 3.46 -6.49
CA VAL A 52 2.58 4.36 -5.34
C VAL A 52 3.90 5.12 -5.39
N ALA A 53 3.84 6.42 -5.65
CA ALA A 53 5.01 7.31 -5.67
C ALA A 53 5.41 7.65 -4.22
N VAL A 54 6.56 7.11 -3.75
CA VAL A 54 6.99 7.23 -2.35
C VAL A 54 7.69 8.57 -2.14
N SER A 55 6.99 9.49 -1.46
CA SER A 55 7.35 10.90 -1.32
C SER A 55 7.94 11.29 0.04
N LYS A 56 8.29 10.29 0.87
CA LYS A 56 8.92 10.57 2.18
C LYS A 56 10.16 11.45 2.05
N TYR A 57 10.29 12.43 2.93
CA TYR A 57 11.36 13.47 2.92
C TYR A 57 11.39 14.37 1.69
N LYS A 58 10.36 14.37 0.86
CA LYS A 58 10.26 15.26 -0.29
C LYS A 58 9.28 16.40 0.01
N PRO A 59 9.55 17.61 -0.51
CA PRO A 59 8.65 18.74 -0.28
C PRO A 59 7.29 18.55 -0.98
N ALA A 60 6.30 19.29 -0.52
CA ALA A 60 4.94 19.22 -1.08
C ALA A 60 4.91 19.65 -2.57
N GLU A 61 5.80 20.54 -2.96
CA GLU A 61 5.95 21.03 -4.32
C GLU A 61 6.34 19.91 -5.29
N ASP A 62 7.24 18.99 -4.89
CA ASP A 62 7.61 17.82 -5.71
C ASP A 62 6.39 16.88 -5.92
N ILE A 63 5.55 16.74 -4.88
CA ILE A 63 4.31 15.97 -4.98
C ILE A 63 3.34 16.67 -5.93
N ALA A 64 3.20 18.00 -5.83
CA ALA A 64 2.38 18.79 -6.73
C ALA A 64 2.84 18.65 -8.20
N GLY A 65 4.15 18.65 -8.47
CA GLY A 65 4.68 18.38 -9.81
C GLY A 65 4.28 17.01 -10.37
N CYS A 66 4.38 15.96 -9.57
CA CYS A 66 3.91 14.63 -9.95
C CYS A 66 2.37 14.55 -10.07
N TYR A 67 1.64 15.24 -9.20
CA TYR A 67 0.18 15.33 -9.26
C TYR A 67 -0.30 15.97 -10.56
N ASN A 68 0.31 17.09 -10.97
CA ASN A 68 0.03 17.78 -12.22
C ASN A 68 0.33 16.88 -13.45
N ALA A 69 1.28 15.94 -13.32
CA ALA A 69 1.56 14.89 -14.30
C ALA A 69 0.63 13.65 -14.17
N GLY A 70 -0.48 13.77 -13.45
CA GLY A 70 -1.52 12.75 -13.33
C GLY A 70 -1.26 11.65 -12.31
N GLN A 71 -0.27 11.79 -11.40
CA GLN A 71 -0.09 10.86 -10.27
C GLN A 71 -1.11 11.15 -9.19
N ARG A 72 -1.71 10.09 -8.63
CA ARG A 72 -2.72 10.22 -7.57
C ARG A 72 -2.36 9.42 -6.32
N ASP A 73 -1.63 8.33 -6.43
CA ASP A 73 -1.23 7.45 -5.33
C ASP A 73 0.15 7.83 -4.83
N PHE A 74 0.23 8.31 -3.58
CA PHE A 74 1.49 8.70 -2.95
C PHE A 74 1.70 7.95 -1.64
N GLY A 75 2.97 7.61 -1.35
CA GLY A 75 3.35 6.83 -0.18
C GLY A 75 4.17 7.63 0.82
N GLU A 76 3.78 7.55 2.10
CA GLU A 76 4.45 8.23 3.22
C GLU A 76 4.80 7.26 4.35
N ASN A 77 5.89 7.54 5.02
CA ASN A 77 6.38 6.69 6.12
C ASN A 77 6.14 7.30 7.51
N TYR A 78 5.87 8.60 7.60
CA TYR A 78 5.78 9.33 8.88
C TYR A 78 4.43 10.01 8.99
N VAL A 79 3.70 9.70 10.08
CA VAL A 79 2.32 10.18 10.29
C VAL A 79 2.24 11.70 10.28
N GLN A 80 3.20 12.37 10.92
CA GLN A 80 3.21 13.82 11.01
C GLN A 80 3.45 14.47 9.64
N GLU A 81 4.43 13.95 8.89
CA GLU A 81 4.76 14.42 7.53
C GLU A 81 3.54 14.26 6.60
N LEU A 82 2.90 13.10 6.65
CA LEU A 82 1.70 12.84 5.87
C LEU A 82 0.55 13.79 6.24
N ALA A 83 0.29 13.99 7.54
CA ALA A 83 -0.78 14.87 8.00
C ALA A 83 -0.56 16.33 7.56
N GLU A 84 0.68 16.81 7.54
CA GLU A 84 1.03 18.16 7.07
C GLU A 84 0.88 18.31 5.56
N LYS A 85 1.31 17.29 4.79
CA LYS A 85 1.18 17.26 3.33
C LYS A 85 -0.28 17.16 2.88
N ALA A 86 -1.07 16.32 3.56
CA ALA A 86 -2.49 16.15 3.25
C ALA A 86 -3.31 17.43 3.43
N LYS A 87 -2.89 18.34 4.32
CA LYS A 87 -3.52 19.66 4.50
C LYS A 87 -3.21 20.65 3.38
N LYS A 88 -2.08 20.48 2.69
CA LYS A 88 -1.56 21.42 1.69
C LYS A 88 -1.86 21.00 0.25
N LEU A 89 -2.17 19.73 0.04
CA LEU A 89 -2.28 19.10 -1.26
C LEU A 89 -3.74 18.68 -1.56
N PRO A 90 -4.11 18.40 -2.83
CA PRO A 90 -5.46 18.08 -3.21
C PRO A 90 -6.06 16.89 -2.50
N LEU A 91 -7.36 16.95 -2.24
CA LEU A 91 -8.11 15.89 -1.57
C LEU A 91 -8.32 14.64 -2.44
N ASP A 92 -8.14 14.72 -3.75
CA ASP A 92 -8.19 13.57 -4.67
C ASP A 92 -6.87 12.80 -4.76
N ILE A 93 -5.82 13.22 -4.02
CA ILE A 93 -4.66 12.38 -3.75
C ILE A 93 -5.10 11.21 -2.88
N ARG A 94 -4.68 10.02 -3.25
CA ARG A 94 -4.83 8.79 -2.46
C ARG A 94 -3.54 8.54 -1.68
N TRP A 95 -3.59 8.82 -0.37
CA TRP A 95 -2.44 8.60 0.48
C TRP A 95 -2.32 7.15 0.92
N HIS A 96 -1.14 6.57 0.73
CA HIS A 96 -0.76 5.27 1.26
C HIS A 96 0.22 5.46 2.41
N PHE A 97 -0.16 5.04 3.61
CA PHE A 97 0.80 4.98 4.71
C PHE A 97 1.55 3.65 4.64
N ILE A 98 2.87 3.73 4.47
CA ILE A 98 3.76 2.59 4.25
C ILE A 98 4.89 2.51 5.28
N GLY A 99 4.81 3.31 6.36
CA GLY A 99 5.71 3.25 7.50
C GLY A 99 5.16 2.42 8.65
N THR A 100 5.98 2.12 9.64
CA THR A 100 5.53 1.42 10.85
C THR A 100 4.61 2.34 11.66
N LEU A 101 3.38 1.90 11.90
CA LEU A 101 2.40 2.65 12.69
C LEU A 101 2.58 2.38 14.19
N GLN A 102 2.88 3.41 14.95
CA GLN A 102 2.79 3.39 16.40
C GLN A 102 1.34 3.61 16.84
N SER A 103 0.85 2.84 17.81
CA SER A 103 -0.55 2.90 18.25
C SER A 103 -0.99 4.29 18.74
N ASN A 104 -0.10 5.06 19.37
CA ASN A 104 -0.37 6.44 19.82
C ASN A 104 -0.53 7.45 18.67
N LYS A 105 -0.16 7.09 17.43
CA LYS A 105 -0.34 7.90 16.22
C LYS A 105 -1.56 7.50 15.39
N ALA A 106 -2.22 6.39 15.74
CA ALA A 106 -3.36 5.86 14.98
C ALA A 106 -4.50 6.87 14.85
N LYS A 107 -4.81 7.63 15.91
CA LYS A 107 -5.84 8.68 15.90
C LYS A 107 -5.55 9.77 14.85
N ILE A 108 -4.30 10.25 14.77
CA ILE A 108 -3.91 11.28 13.80
C ILE A 108 -4.02 10.72 12.37
N LEU A 109 -3.53 9.51 12.16
CA LEU A 109 -3.57 8.87 10.85
C LEU A 109 -5.00 8.63 10.38
N ALA A 110 -5.85 8.07 11.25
CA ALA A 110 -7.24 7.76 10.94
C ALA A 110 -8.08 8.99 10.57
N ALA A 111 -7.74 10.17 11.10
CA ALA A 111 -8.45 11.42 10.84
C ALA A 111 -8.11 12.07 9.49
N ILE A 112 -7.13 11.58 8.73
CA ILE A 112 -6.75 12.15 7.43
C ILE A 112 -7.83 11.80 6.41
N PRO A 113 -8.52 12.78 5.79
CA PRO A 113 -9.70 12.52 4.96
C PRO A 113 -9.42 11.64 3.75
N ASN A 114 -8.33 11.90 3.05
CA ASN A 114 -7.91 11.20 1.84
C ASN A 114 -6.80 10.15 2.09
N LEU A 115 -6.69 9.66 3.34
CA LEU A 115 -5.94 8.43 3.60
C LEU A 115 -6.69 7.27 2.94
N TYR A 116 -6.08 6.71 1.92
CA TYR A 116 -6.66 5.66 1.11
C TYR A 116 -6.33 4.27 1.64
N CYS A 117 -5.07 4.04 2.05
CA CYS A 117 -4.63 2.73 2.48
C CYS A 117 -3.50 2.80 3.54
N LEU A 118 -3.62 1.99 4.59
CA LEU A 118 -2.50 1.62 5.45
C LEU A 118 -1.97 0.26 4.99
N GLN A 119 -0.72 0.18 4.53
CA GLN A 119 -0.14 -1.06 4.01
C GLN A 119 0.68 -1.87 5.02
N THR A 120 0.85 -1.36 6.23
CA THR A 120 1.77 -1.90 7.24
C THR A 120 1.08 -2.33 8.52
N LEU A 121 -0.18 -2.77 8.42
CA LEU A 121 -0.90 -3.24 9.59
C LEU A 121 -0.33 -4.58 10.07
N SER A 122 0.10 -4.63 11.35
CA SER A 122 0.74 -5.81 11.92
C SER A 122 0.30 -6.11 13.37
N SER A 123 -0.70 -5.39 13.90
CA SER A 123 -1.19 -5.67 15.25
C SER A 123 -2.68 -5.38 15.43
N ILE A 124 -3.34 -6.20 16.22
CA ILE A 124 -4.74 -6.06 16.62
C ILE A 124 -4.96 -4.68 17.29
N ARG A 125 -4.05 -4.26 18.15
CA ARG A 125 -4.15 -2.96 18.83
C ARG A 125 -4.21 -1.80 17.82
N CYS A 126 -3.35 -1.79 16.81
CA CYS A 126 -3.37 -0.75 15.78
C CYS A 126 -4.66 -0.81 14.94
N ALA A 127 -5.14 -2.01 14.59
CA ALA A 127 -6.40 -2.19 13.87
C ALA A 127 -7.58 -1.59 14.63
N THR A 128 -7.73 -1.97 15.91
CA THR A 128 -8.80 -1.46 16.78
C THR A 128 -8.72 0.07 16.92
N MET A 129 -7.52 0.61 17.18
CA MET A 129 -7.32 2.06 17.33
C MET A 129 -7.66 2.83 16.05
N LEU A 130 -7.30 2.30 14.88
CA LEU A 130 -7.65 2.92 13.59
C LEU A 130 -9.15 2.90 13.36
N SER A 131 -9.80 1.74 13.55
CA SER A 131 -11.25 1.59 13.37
C SER A 131 -12.03 2.51 14.30
N THR A 132 -11.69 2.53 15.59
CA THR A 132 -12.37 3.38 16.59
C THR A 132 -12.21 4.88 16.32
N ASN A 133 -11.07 5.30 15.74
CA ASN A 133 -10.79 6.72 15.48
C ASN A 133 -11.04 7.15 14.03
N ARG A 134 -11.49 6.25 13.14
CA ARG A 134 -11.88 6.63 11.77
C ARG A 134 -13.25 7.29 11.79
N PRO A 135 -13.38 8.60 11.46
CA PRO A 135 -14.64 9.31 11.45
C PRO A 135 -15.70 8.62 10.57
N GLU A 136 -16.96 8.63 11.00
CA GLU A 136 -18.06 7.95 10.30
C GLU A 136 -18.34 8.54 8.92
N GLU A 137 -18.14 9.84 8.76
CA GLU A 137 -18.33 10.58 7.50
C GLU A 137 -17.24 10.27 6.45
N LEU A 138 -16.12 9.67 6.85
CA LEU A 138 -15.05 9.30 5.92
C LEU A 138 -15.28 7.89 5.34
N PRO A 139 -14.78 7.59 4.14
CA PRO A 139 -14.81 6.24 3.59
C PRO A 139 -14.10 5.23 4.51
N LEU A 140 -14.45 3.94 4.37
CA LEU A 140 -13.70 2.87 5.02
C LEU A 140 -12.21 2.99 4.67
N LEU A 141 -11.35 2.78 5.66
CA LEU A 141 -9.90 2.78 5.43
C LEU A 141 -9.46 1.40 4.94
N ASN A 142 -8.91 1.35 3.73
CA ASN A 142 -8.28 0.14 3.24
C ASN A 142 -7.04 -0.19 4.07
N VAL A 143 -6.87 -1.47 4.40
CA VAL A 143 -5.69 -1.95 5.11
C VAL A 143 -5.10 -3.18 4.42
N MET A 144 -3.76 -3.25 4.42
CA MET A 144 -3.01 -4.45 4.04
C MET A 144 -2.20 -4.93 5.24
N LEU A 145 -2.12 -6.23 5.44
CA LEU A 145 -1.33 -6.82 6.51
C LEU A 145 0.12 -6.95 6.07
N GLN A 146 1.03 -6.51 6.92
CA GLN A 146 2.46 -6.61 6.64
C GLN A 146 2.99 -7.99 7.02
N VAL A 147 3.62 -8.67 6.04
CA VAL A 147 4.25 -9.98 6.20
C VAL A 147 5.76 -9.84 6.15
N ASN A 148 6.46 -10.43 7.11
CA ASN A 148 7.91 -10.55 7.13
C ASN A 148 8.33 -11.79 6.32
N THR A 149 8.44 -11.65 5.03
CA THR A 149 8.79 -12.76 4.12
C THR A 149 10.26 -13.15 4.17
N SER A 150 11.13 -12.21 4.53
CA SER A 150 12.59 -12.48 4.62
C SER A 150 12.96 -13.32 5.85
N GLY A 151 12.13 -13.31 6.90
CA GLY A 151 12.45 -13.97 8.17
C GLY A 151 13.54 -13.27 9.00
N GLU A 152 13.95 -12.06 8.60
CA GLU A 152 14.92 -11.27 9.37
C GLU A 152 14.21 -10.63 10.59
N ASP A 153 14.71 -10.89 11.81
CA ASP A 153 14.15 -10.35 13.06
C ASP A 153 14.14 -8.81 13.10
N SER A 154 15.03 -8.17 12.36
CA SER A 154 15.11 -6.71 12.25
C SER A 154 13.98 -6.09 11.43
N LYS A 155 13.19 -6.89 10.71
CA LYS A 155 12.11 -6.40 9.84
C LYS A 155 10.75 -6.58 10.49
N SER A 156 9.95 -5.52 10.39
CA SER A 156 8.56 -5.53 10.84
C SER A 156 7.69 -6.42 9.95
N GLY A 157 6.64 -6.96 10.51
CA GLY A 157 5.65 -7.78 9.84
C GLY A 157 5.37 -9.08 10.60
N LEU A 158 4.27 -9.72 10.26
CA LEU A 158 3.87 -10.99 10.84
C LEU A 158 4.51 -12.15 10.06
N SER A 159 4.68 -13.29 10.71
CA SER A 159 5.21 -14.49 10.06
C SER A 159 4.31 -14.92 8.90
N PRO A 160 4.89 -15.37 7.78
CA PRO A 160 4.14 -15.89 6.64
C PRO A 160 3.37 -17.17 7.00
N LEU A 161 2.30 -17.44 6.27
CA LEU A 161 1.58 -18.71 6.33
C LEU A 161 2.18 -19.68 5.32
N VAL A 162 2.31 -20.94 5.72
CA VAL A 162 2.87 -22.01 4.88
C VAL A 162 1.83 -23.10 4.71
N ALA A 163 1.59 -23.53 3.47
CA ALA A 163 0.55 -24.53 3.15
C ALA A 163 0.80 -25.92 3.78
N SER A 164 2.07 -26.27 3.98
CA SER A 164 2.50 -27.56 4.55
C SER A 164 2.59 -27.57 6.07
N ALA A 165 2.32 -26.45 6.74
CA ALA A 165 2.35 -26.41 8.20
C ALA A 165 1.23 -27.32 8.77
N PRO A 166 1.55 -28.19 9.75
CA PRO A 166 0.52 -28.95 10.43
C PRO A 166 -0.50 -27.99 11.08
N PRO A 167 -1.78 -28.38 11.21
CA PRO A 167 -2.77 -27.53 11.86
C PRO A 167 -2.25 -27.17 13.25
N ALA A 168 -1.89 -25.90 13.39
CA ALA A 168 -1.35 -25.37 14.63
C ALA A 168 -2.44 -25.47 15.73
N ILE A 169 -2.02 -25.79 16.95
CA ILE A 169 -2.89 -25.81 18.13
C ILE A 169 -3.52 -24.42 18.37
N GLN A 170 -2.86 -23.36 17.88
CA GLN A 170 -3.40 -22.00 17.87
C GLN A 170 -3.28 -21.40 16.46
N PRO A 171 -4.29 -20.63 16.01
CA PRO A 171 -4.23 -19.96 14.72
C PRO A 171 -3.08 -18.97 14.68
N ALA A 172 -2.40 -18.88 13.52
CA ALA A 172 -1.30 -17.95 13.29
C ALA A 172 -1.71 -16.50 13.53
N GLU A 173 -0.78 -15.66 13.99
CA GLU A 173 -1.03 -14.25 14.30
C GLU A 173 -1.58 -13.46 13.09
N LEU A 174 -1.11 -13.77 11.89
CA LEU A 174 -1.59 -13.15 10.65
C LEU A 174 -3.09 -13.42 10.43
N TYR A 175 -3.51 -14.68 10.62
CA TYR A 175 -4.92 -15.07 10.50
C TYR A 175 -5.77 -14.43 11.60
N LYS A 176 -5.29 -14.42 12.86
CA LYS A 176 -5.97 -13.74 13.97
C LYS A 176 -6.20 -12.27 13.68
N LEU A 177 -5.19 -11.60 13.12
CA LEU A 177 -5.31 -10.18 12.76
C LEU A 177 -6.30 -9.98 11.61
N ALA A 178 -6.26 -10.81 10.57
CA ALA A 178 -7.21 -10.75 9.45
C ALA A 178 -8.66 -10.92 9.94
N SER A 179 -8.95 -11.98 10.72
CA SER A 179 -10.27 -12.24 11.30
C SER A 179 -10.72 -11.10 12.23
N HIS A 180 -9.80 -10.54 13.03
CA HIS A 180 -10.11 -9.39 13.89
C HIS A 180 -10.51 -8.15 13.08
N VAL A 181 -9.79 -7.86 11.98
CA VAL A 181 -10.13 -6.73 11.10
C VAL A 181 -11.53 -6.89 10.53
N ILE A 182 -11.85 -8.07 10.02
CA ILE A 182 -13.15 -8.36 9.40
C ILE A 182 -14.30 -8.30 10.41
N ARG A 183 -14.14 -8.91 11.60
CA ARG A 183 -15.22 -9.02 12.60
C ARG A 183 -15.37 -7.80 13.49
N ASN A 184 -14.26 -7.15 13.85
CA ASN A 184 -14.23 -6.19 14.96
C ASN A 184 -13.83 -4.76 14.54
N CYS A 185 -13.52 -4.55 13.26
CA CYS A 185 -13.07 -3.26 12.77
C CYS A 185 -13.98 -2.73 11.64
N PRO A 186 -15.23 -2.33 11.92
CA PRO A 186 -16.22 -1.97 10.89
C PRO A 186 -15.83 -0.76 10.05
N ARG A 187 -14.82 0.01 10.48
CA ARG A 187 -14.30 1.17 9.73
C ARG A 187 -13.06 0.84 8.89
N LEU A 188 -12.63 -0.43 8.87
CA LEU A 188 -11.52 -0.91 8.06
C LEU A 188 -12.01 -1.87 6.98
N ASN A 189 -11.31 -1.89 5.85
CA ASN A 189 -11.51 -2.84 4.76
C ASN A 189 -10.19 -3.58 4.50
N LEU A 190 -10.14 -4.88 4.79
CA LEU A 190 -8.96 -5.71 4.50
C LEU A 190 -8.88 -5.97 3.00
N ILE A 191 -7.89 -5.38 2.31
CA ILE A 191 -7.76 -5.49 0.86
C ILE A 191 -6.56 -6.32 0.39
N GLY A 192 -5.59 -6.64 1.27
CA GLY A 192 -4.41 -7.36 0.78
C GLY A 192 -3.31 -7.58 1.80
N LEU A 193 -2.17 -8.02 1.27
CA LEU A 193 -0.92 -8.24 1.98
C LEU A 193 0.18 -7.35 1.42
N MET A 194 1.15 -7.01 2.27
CA MET A 194 2.32 -6.21 1.88
C MET A 194 3.60 -6.83 2.43
N THR A 195 4.68 -6.77 1.64
CA THR A 195 6.04 -7.06 2.14
C THR A 195 7.05 -6.01 1.69
N ILE A 196 8.12 -5.84 2.47
CA ILE A 196 9.28 -5.02 2.09
C ILE A 196 10.34 -5.88 1.39
N GLY A 197 10.39 -7.19 1.72
CA GLY A 197 11.40 -8.11 1.20
C GLY A 197 12.80 -7.87 1.76
N SER A 198 13.75 -8.72 1.38
CA SER A 198 15.18 -8.57 1.75
C SER A 198 15.95 -7.79 0.67
N ILE A 199 17.01 -7.09 1.07
CA ILE A 199 17.90 -6.42 0.12
C ILE A 199 18.59 -7.45 -0.77
N THR A 200 18.94 -8.62 -0.22
CA THR A 200 19.62 -9.70 -0.94
C THR A 200 18.74 -10.28 -2.04
N GLU A 201 17.43 -10.50 -1.77
CA GLU A 201 16.50 -10.99 -2.79
C GLU A 201 16.20 -9.91 -3.84
N SER A 202 16.12 -8.64 -3.43
CA SER A 202 15.88 -7.49 -4.34
C SER A 202 17.05 -7.25 -5.33
N SER A 203 18.23 -7.83 -5.09
CA SER A 203 19.40 -7.71 -5.97
C SER A 203 19.59 -8.91 -6.92
N LYS A 204 18.74 -9.93 -6.84
CA LYS A 204 18.77 -11.08 -7.74
C LYS A 204 18.08 -10.76 -9.06
N ASP A 205 18.81 -10.94 -10.16
CA ASP A 205 18.25 -10.89 -11.50
C ASP A 205 17.45 -12.18 -11.79
N ASP A 206 16.23 -12.04 -12.29
CA ASP A 206 15.32 -13.01 -12.94
C ASP A 206 15.14 -14.45 -12.36
N GLU A 207 15.89 -14.92 -11.40
CA GLU A 207 15.80 -16.29 -10.84
C GLU A 207 14.77 -16.45 -9.71
N GLY A 208 13.69 -15.71 -9.73
CA GLY A 208 12.61 -15.84 -8.73
C GLY A 208 12.98 -15.21 -7.37
N ASN A 209 12.21 -14.24 -6.93
CA ASN A 209 12.39 -13.64 -5.62
C ASN A 209 11.59 -14.45 -4.59
N ASN A 210 12.30 -15.15 -3.68
CA ASN A 210 11.70 -16.01 -2.67
C ASN A 210 10.73 -15.25 -1.74
N ASP A 211 10.98 -13.97 -1.49
CA ASP A 211 10.09 -13.14 -0.66
C ASP A 211 8.73 -12.91 -1.34
N PHE A 212 8.74 -12.74 -2.67
CA PHE A 212 7.51 -12.58 -3.44
C PHE A 212 6.72 -13.89 -3.53
N GLU A 213 7.38 -15.03 -3.71
CA GLU A 213 6.72 -16.33 -3.72
C GLU A 213 6.11 -16.66 -2.34
N ARG A 214 6.82 -16.37 -1.25
CA ARG A 214 6.28 -16.53 0.12
C ARG A 214 5.06 -15.65 0.37
N LEU A 215 5.06 -14.42 -0.15
CA LEU A 215 3.91 -13.53 0.00
C LEU A 215 2.69 -14.08 -0.76
N LYS A 216 2.90 -14.61 -1.97
CA LYS A 216 1.85 -15.26 -2.77
C LYS A 216 1.28 -16.49 -2.07
N GLU A 217 2.15 -17.38 -1.60
CA GLU A 217 1.74 -18.56 -0.82
C GLU A 217 0.93 -18.15 0.42
N THR A 218 1.43 -17.15 1.16
CA THR A 218 0.75 -16.60 2.34
C THR A 218 -0.64 -16.07 1.99
N ARG A 219 -0.79 -15.34 0.89
CA ARG A 219 -2.10 -14.88 0.39
C ARG A 219 -3.03 -16.06 0.13
N ASP A 220 -2.57 -17.05 -0.63
CA ASP A 220 -3.39 -18.17 -1.06
C ASP A 220 -3.84 -19.04 0.13
N VAL A 221 -2.99 -19.18 1.16
CA VAL A 221 -3.35 -19.84 2.42
C VAL A 221 -4.37 -19.00 3.20
N LEU A 222 -4.12 -17.70 3.35
CA LEU A 222 -5.01 -16.79 4.07
C LEU A 222 -6.39 -16.72 3.42
N GLU A 223 -6.47 -16.58 2.10
CA GLU A 223 -7.75 -16.57 1.37
C GLU A 223 -8.57 -17.84 1.62
N ARG A 224 -7.93 -19.02 1.57
CA ARG A 224 -8.62 -20.29 1.89
C ARG A 224 -9.18 -20.31 3.30
N LEU A 225 -8.42 -19.84 4.29
CA LEU A 225 -8.87 -19.78 5.68
C LEU A 225 -10.03 -18.79 5.85
N LEU A 226 -9.94 -17.61 5.21
CA LEU A 226 -10.99 -16.59 5.28
C LEU A 226 -12.27 -17.06 4.58
N VAL A 227 -12.16 -17.74 3.43
CA VAL A 227 -13.33 -18.34 2.76
C VAL A 227 -14.00 -19.42 3.62
N ALA A 228 -13.20 -20.21 4.34
CA ALA A 228 -13.73 -21.23 5.24
C ALA A 228 -14.43 -20.66 6.48
N GLU A 229 -13.94 -19.53 7.00
CA GLU A 229 -14.50 -18.88 8.20
C GLU A 229 -15.66 -17.93 7.89
N PHE A 230 -15.53 -17.16 6.80
CA PHE A 230 -16.52 -16.17 6.40
C PHE A 230 -17.19 -16.64 5.11
N SER A 231 -18.42 -17.12 5.20
CA SER A 231 -19.19 -17.42 4.00
C SER A 231 -19.41 -16.11 3.23
N ARG A 232 -19.25 -16.14 1.90
CA ARG A 232 -19.45 -14.96 1.03
C ARG A 232 -20.88 -14.40 1.08
N GLU A 233 -21.79 -15.12 1.69
CA GLU A 233 -23.21 -14.81 1.82
C GLU A 233 -23.55 -14.10 3.13
N GLU A 234 -22.64 -14.01 4.10
CA GLU A 234 -22.86 -13.21 5.31
C GLU A 234 -22.76 -11.71 4.95
N GLU A 235 -23.91 -11.03 5.00
CA GLU A 235 -24.00 -9.57 4.87
C GLU A 235 -23.03 -8.91 5.86
N GLY A 236 -21.98 -8.24 5.34
CA GLY A 236 -21.01 -7.50 6.13
C GLY A 236 -19.58 -8.04 6.17
N ALA A 237 -19.34 -9.31 5.82
CA ALA A 237 -17.97 -9.87 5.79
C ALA A 237 -17.26 -9.58 4.45
N GLN A 238 -17.11 -8.29 4.09
CA GLN A 238 -16.39 -7.92 2.87
C GLN A 238 -14.90 -7.85 3.14
N TRP A 239 -14.12 -8.57 2.34
CA TRP A 239 -12.67 -8.49 2.29
C TRP A 239 -12.16 -8.73 0.87
N GLY A 240 -10.96 -8.21 0.60
CA GLY A 240 -10.36 -8.30 -0.72
C GLY A 240 -10.99 -7.38 -1.77
N SER A 241 -10.42 -7.39 -2.96
CA SER A 241 -10.95 -6.73 -4.16
C SER A 241 -11.44 -7.79 -5.13
N GLY A 242 -12.74 -7.84 -5.38
CA GLY A 242 -13.33 -8.89 -6.22
C GLY A 242 -13.13 -10.32 -5.67
N GLY A 243 -13.00 -10.48 -4.36
CA GLY A 243 -12.78 -11.77 -3.69
C GLY A 243 -11.35 -12.26 -3.67
N LYS A 244 -10.38 -11.39 -3.99
CA LYS A 244 -8.93 -11.64 -3.91
C LYS A 244 -8.24 -10.60 -3.04
N LEU A 245 -7.24 -11.03 -2.27
CA LEU A 245 -6.33 -10.14 -1.57
C LEU A 245 -5.25 -9.63 -2.54
N LEU A 246 -5.08 -8.31 -2.56
CA LEU A 246 -4.05 -7.66 -3.35
C LEU A 246 -2.67 -7.88 -2.75
N LEU A 247 -1.64 -7.90 -3.60
CA LEU A 247 -0.24 -8.00 -3.20
C LEU A 247 0.47 -6.67 -3.44
N SER A 248 0.98 -6.06 -2.36
CA SER A 248 1.86 -4.90 -2.42
C SER A 248 3.29 -5.36 -2.19
N MET A 249 4.06 -5.48 -3.26
CA MET A 249 5.46 -5.90 -3.24
C MET A 249 6.23 -5.24 -4.39
N GLY A 250 7.54 -5.08 -4.22
CA GLY A 250 8.41 -4.40 -5.17
C GLY A 250 8.59 -2.90 -4.87
N MET A 251 9.85 -2.50 -4.93
CA MET A 251 10.34 -1.14 -4.71
C MET A 251 11.20 -0.68 -5.90
N SER A 252 11.92 0.43 -5.75
CA SER A 252 12.71 1.03 -6.84
C SER A 252 13.71 0.09 -7.50
N SER A 253 14.23 -0.91 -6.78
CA SER A 253 15.23 -1.87 -7.26
C SER A 253 14.63 -3.11 -7.92
N ASP A 254 13.42 -3.52 -7.57
CA ASP A 254 12.87 -4.84 -7.90
C ASP A 254 11.40 -4.83 -8.35
N PHE A 255 10.80 -3.65 -8.56
CA PHE A 255 9.38 -3.56 -8.92
C PHE A 255 9.03 -4.27 -10.23
N GLU A 256 9.98 -4.35 -11.18
CA GLU A 256 9.78 -5.05 -12.45
C GLU A 256 9.67 -6.57 -12.23
N VAL A 257 10.52 -7.13 -11.37
CA VAL A 257 10.46 -8.54 -10.94
C VAL A 257 9.15 -8.79 -10.19
N ALA A 258 8.77 -7.89 -9.29
CA ALA A 258 7.52 -7.97 -8.53
C ALA A 258 6.28 -7.99 -9.44
N ILE A 259 6.26 -7.17 -10.51
CA ILE A 259 5.18 -7.15 -11.50
C ILE A 259 5.10 -8.48 -12.26
N ARG A 260 6.25 -9.02 -12.69
CA ARG A 260 6.29 -10.36 -13.32
C ARG A 260 5.78 -11.44 -12.39
N ALA A 261 6.05 -11.32 -11.08
CA ALA A 261 5.56 -12.22 -10.05
C ALA A 261 4.07 -12.01 -9.68
N GLY A 262 3.40 -10.97 -10.23
CA GLY A 262 1.97 -10.72 -10.03
C GLY A 262 1.66 -9.69 -8.92
N SER A 263 2.55 -8.70 -8.71
CA SER A 263 2.27 -7.58 -7.80
C SER A 263 1.13 -6.70 -8.31
N ASP A 264 0.17 -6.39 -7.43
CA ASP A 264 -0.92 -5.45 -7.71
C ASP A 264 -0.55 -3.99 -7.38
N VAL A 265 0.43 -3.79 -6.47
CA VAL A 265 0.86 -2.47 -6.01
C VAL A 265 2.38 -2.42 -5.91
N VAL A 266 3.01 -1.50 -6.62
CA VAL A 266 4.46 -1.25 -6.53
C VAL A 266 4.74 0.12 -5.92
N ARG A 267 5.84 0.25 -5.16
CA ARG A 267 6.18 1.44 -4.38
C ARG A 267 7.54 1.99 -4.80
N VAL A 268 7.53 3.05 -5.60
CA VAL A 268 8.75 3.61 -6.19
C VAL A 268 9.03 5.01 -5.63
N GLY A 269 10.19 5.18 -4.99
CA GLY A 269 10.64 6.46 -4.44
C GLY A 269 11.79 7.06 -5.23
N THR A 270 12.98 6.48 -5.08
CA THR A 270 14.23 6.99 -5.68
C THR A 270 14.17 7.10 -7.20
N GLY A 271 13.47 6.18 -7.85
CA GLY A 271 13.28 6.19 -9.31
C GLY A 271 12.43 7.37 -9.81
N ILE A 272 11.66 8.04 -8.95
CA ILE A 272 10.84 9.21 -9.29
C ILE A 272 11.46 10.48 -8.74
N PHE A 273 11.75 10.51 -7.43
CA PHE A 273 12.14 11.74 -6.71
C PHE A 273 13.66 11.93 -6.55
N GLY A 274 14.46 10.96 -7.01
CA GLY A 274 15.90 10.96 -6.79
C GLY A 274 16.31 10.56 -5.37
N SER A 275 17.62 10.54 -5.10
CA SER A 275 18.22 10.19 -3.81
C SER A 275 17.69 11.06 -2.67
N ARG A 276 17.86 10.58 -1.44
CA ARG A 276 17.58 11.39 -0.25
C ARG A 276 18.58 12.54 -0.17
N PRO A 277 18.18 13.76 0.26
CA PRO A 277 19.15 14.76 0.66
C PRO A 277 20.06 14.15 1.74
N THR A 278 21.35 14.21 1.54
CA THR A 278 22.31 13.90 2.61
C THR A 278 22.03 14.86 3.76
N LYS A 279 21.85 14.31 4.96
CA LYS A 279 21.81 15.17 6.15
C LYS A 279 23.15 15.92 6.21
N ALA A 280 23.08 17.24 6.07
CA ALA A 280 24.19 18.09 6.42
C ALA A 280 24.47 18.02 7.93
#